data_6acfd88c765b0a3d645914f2e95b02a8
#
_entry.id   6acfd88c765b0a3d645914f2e95b02a8
#
_cell.length_a   1.000
_cell.length_b   1.000
_cell.length_c   1.000
_cell.angle_alpha   90.00
_cell.angle_beta   90.00
_cell.angle_gamma   90.00
#
_symmetry.space_group_name_H-M   'P 1'
#
loop_
_entity.id
_entity.type
_entity.pdbx_description
1 polymer ?
#
loop_
_entity_poly.entity_id
_entity_poly.type
_entity_poly.pdbx_seq_one_letter_code
_entity_poly.pdbx_strand_id
1 'polypeptide(L)'
;MLQRREILPVIIAAGVSLGLGACRQDTVYQSTGGQFPGTGTMEQREALIRRAASAEAGWSIQPVRQGVLRATNSWNTHQMTVDITFDIRSFTISYVDSVDLDYDGTRIHTAYNGKVRALETAILRGGA
;
A
#
# COMPACT_ATOMS: atom_id res chain seq x y z
N MET A 1 13.14 7.32 65.17
CA MET A 1 12.79 7.35 64.76
C MET A 1 12.54 7.46 63.56
N LEU A 2 12.67 7.32 62.99
CA LEU A 2 12.54 7.46 61.85
C LEU A 2 12.09 6.52 61.03
N GLN A 3 11.52 6.56 60.40
CA GLN A 3 11.10 5.75 59.68
C GLN A 3 11.08 5.87 58.46
N ARG A 4 11.34 5.50 57.86
CA ARG A 4 11.39 5.56 56.71
C ARG A 4 10.44 4.91 56.00
N ARG A 5 10.05 5.23 55.20
CA ARG A 5 9.21 4.72 54.56
C ARG A 5 9.56 4.43 53.39
N GLU A 6 9.49 3.69 52.78
CA GLU A 6 9.85 3.29 51.69
C GLU A 6 8.86 3.24 50.75
N ILE A 7 8.88 3.60 49.90
CA ILE A 7 8.04 3.64 49.00
C ILE A 7 8.30 2.90 47.99
N LEU A 8 7.68 2.24 47.47
CA LEU A 8 7.91 1.46 46.53
C LEU A 8 7.38 1.76 45.36
N PRO A 9 7.78 1.83 44.49
CA PRO A 9 7.46 2.17 43.28
C PRO A 9 6.82 1.18 42.63
N VAL A 10 5.98 1.39 42.08
CA VAL A 10 5.38 0.47 41.49
C VAL A 10 5.50 0.56 40.20
N ILE A 11 5.91 -0.10 39.57
CA ILE A 11 6.11 -0.13 38.34
C ILE A 11 5.19 -0.79 37.64
N ILE A 12 4.73 -0.42 36.71
CA ILE A 12 3.86 -1.01 36.02
C ILE A 12 4.25 -1.36 34.79
N ALA A 13 4.21 -2.38 34.45
CA ALA A 13 4.71 -2.80 33.29
C ALA A 13 3.67 -2.82 32.38
N ALA A 14 3.51 -2.11 31.65
CA ALA A 14 2.55 -2.08 30.77
C ALA A 14 2.52 -3.13 29.86
N GLY A 15 1.67 -3.69 29.56
CA GLY A 15 1.62 -4.74 28.69
C GLY A 15 1.55 -4.33 27.32
N VAL A 16 2.52 -3.85 26.92
CA VAL A 16 2.57 -3.45 25.66
C VAL A 16 2.47 -4.43 24.63
N SER A 17 2.72 -5.60 24.84
CA SER A 17 2.75 -6.55 23.77
C SER A 17 1.43 -6.68 23.06
N LEU A 18 0.39 -6.16 23.63
CA LEU A 18 -0.85 -6.35 22.99
C LEU A 18 -0.96 -5.75 21.64
N GLY A 19 -0.31 -4.73 21.38
CA GLY A 19 -0.49 -4.08 20.14
C GLY A 19 0.29 -4.64 19.00
N LEU A 20 1.18 -5.56 19.27
CA LEU A 20 2.02 -6.04 18.21
C LEU A 20 1.27 -6.71 17.10
N GLY A 21 0.32 -7.53 17.42
CA GLY A 21 -0.43 -8.20 16.36
C GLY A 21 -1.29 -7.24 15.58
N ALA A 22 -1.85 -6.27 16.23
CA ALA A 22 -2.72 -5.33 15.56
C ALA A 22 -1.96 -4.43 14.62
N CYS A 23 -0.68 -4.22 14.84
CA CYS A 23 0.11 -3.35 13.99
C CYS A 23 0.35 -3.93 12.60
N ARG A 24 0.05 -5.21 12.40
CA ARG A 24 0.29 -5.83 11.11
C ARG A 24 -0.88 -5.68 10.15
N GLN A 25 -2.00 -5.19 10.63
CA GLN A 25 -3.16 -4.96 9.79
C GLN A 25 -3.59 -3.51 9.88
N ASP A 26 -4.13 -3.01 8.80
CA ASP A 26 -4.64 -1.66 8.74
C ASP A 26 -5.80 -1.64 7.78
N THR A 27 -6.58 -0.56 7.80
CA THR A 27 -7.62 -0.37 6.80
C THR A 27 -6.99 -0.35 5.42
N VAL A 28 -7.64 -1.00 4.47
CA VAL A 28 -7.13 -1.04 3.10
C VAL A 28 -6.98 0.38 2.57
N TYR A 29 -5.80 0.72 2.09
CA TYR A 29 -5.53 2.04 1.56
C TYR A 29 -6.22 2.23 0.21
N GLN A 30 -6.96 3.32 0.09
CA GLN A 30 -7.63 3.68 -1.14
C GLN A 30 -6.90 4.85 -1.76
N SER A 31 -6.31 4.61 -2.92
CA SER A 31 -5.67 5.67 -3.66
C SER A 31 -6.74 6.42 -4.44
N THR A 32 -7.11 7.58 -3.98
CA THR A 32 -8.28 8.26 -4.51
C THR A 32 -7.99 9.42 -5.42
N GLY A 33 -6.80 9.65 -5.84
CA GLY A 33 -6.70 10.82 -6.69
C GLY A 33 -5.33 11.31 -6.93
N GLY A 34 -4.55 10.54 -7.55
CA GLY A 34 -3.27 11.01 -7.99
C GLY A 34 -3.43 11.67 -9.35
N GLN A 35 -2.73 12.77 -9.56
CA GLN A 35 -2.68 13.41 -10.86
C GLN A 35 -1.33 13.15 -11.49
N PHE A 36 -1.34 12.87 -12.78
CA PHE A 36 -0.09 12.67 -13.51
C PHE A 36 0.65 14.01 -13.65
N PRO A 37 1.98 13.98 -13.66
CA PRO A 37 2.74 15.19 -13.94
C PRO A 37 2.61 15.56 -15.42
N GLY A 38 2.54 16.83 -15.69
CA GLY A 38 2.54 17.34 -17.05
C GLY A 38 1.31 16.94 -17.84
N THR A 39 1.44 16.94 -19.15
CA THR A 39 0.37 16.55 -20.07
C THR A 39 0.79 15.33 -20.86
N GLY A 40 -0.16 14.64 -21.42
CA GLY A 40 0.14 13.46 -22.22
C GLY A 40 -1.10 12.80 -22.79
N THR A 41 -0.86 11.89 -23.71
CA THR A 41 -1.91 11.06 -24.31
C THR A 41 -2.18 9.86 -23.42
N MET A 42 -3.24 9.14 -23.71
CA MET A 42 -3.54 7.88 -22.99
C MET A 42 -2.39 6.89 -23.11
N GLU A 43 -1.78 6.77 -24.30
CA GLU A 43 -0.65 5.87 -24.49
C GLU A 43 0.54 6.30 -23.64
N GLN A 44 0.76 7.59 -23.54
CA GLN A 44 1.85 8.10 -22.71
C GLN A 44 1.59 7.86 -21.24
N ARG A 45 0.33 7.96 -20.81
CA ARG A 45 -0.03 7.65 -19.40
C ARG A 45 0.15 6.17 -19.11
N GLU A 46 -0.25 5.31 -20.03
CA GLU A 46 -0.03 3.88 -19.85
C GLU A 46 1.47 3.57 -19.76
N ALA A 47 2.26 4.14 -20.63
CA ALA A 47 3.71 3.93 -20.63
C ALA A 47 4.33 4.42 -19.31
N LEU A 48 3.84 5.51 -18.78
CA LEU A 48 4.31 6.06 -17.52
C LEU A 48 4.00 5.09 -16.38
N ILE A 49 2.78 4.56 -16.36
CA ILE A 49 2.39 3.60 -15.32
C ILE A 49 3.25 2.34 -15.39
N ARG A 50 3.48 1.81 -16.58
CA ARG A 50 4.31 0.63 -16.76
C ARG A 50 5.74 0.88 -16.31
N ARG A 51 6.27 2.05 -16.60
CA ARG A 51 7.61 2.44 -16.19
C ARG A 51 7.70 2.57 -14.67
N ALA A 52 6.68 3.16 -14.06
CA ALA A 52 6.64 3.31 -12.61
C ALA A 52 6.57 1.95 -11.93
N ALA A 53 5.76 1.06 -12.43
CA ALA A 53 5.66 -0.29 -11.87
C ALA A 53 6.97 -1.07 -12.05
N SER A 54 7.67 -0.85 -13.15
CA SER A 54 8.96 -1.53 -13.37
C SER A 54 10.03 -1.04 -12.40
N ALA A 55 9.92 0.18 -11.92
CA ALA A 55 10.88 0.73 -10.98
C ALA A 55 10.68 0.17 -9.57
N GLU A 56 9.50 -0.38 -9.30
CA GLU A 56 9.19 -1.02 -8.02
C GLU A 56 9.28 -2.53 -8.21
N ALA A 57 9.84 -3.23 -7.26
CA ALA A 57 10.07 -4.65 -7.41
C ALA A 57 8.76 -5.45 -7.40
N GLY A 58 8.69 -6.43 -8.27
CA GLY A 58 7.67 -7.47 -8.16
C GLY A 58 6.37 -7.26 -8.92
N TRP A 59 6.18 -6.15 -9.59
CA TRP A 59 4.93 -5.91 -10.29
C TRP A 59 4.91 -6.53 -11.69
N SER A 60 3.77 -7.12 -12.04
CA SER A 60 3.48 -7.63 -13.36
C SER A 60 2.20 -6.93 -13.83
N ILE A 61 2.21 -6.36 -15.02
CA ILE A 61 1.11 -5.55 -15.52
C ILE A 61 0.45 -6.22 -16.70
N GLN A 62 -0.89 -6.25 -16.70
CA GLN A 62 -1.67 -6.73 -17.83
C GLN A 62 -2.80 -5.76 -18.12
N PRO A 63 -3.12 -5.52 -19.38
CA PRO A 63 -4.23 -4.65 -19.72
C PRO A 63 -5.57 -5.36 -19.46
N VAL A 64 -6.54 -4.61 -18.97
CA VAL A 64 -7.89 -5.12 -18.81
C VAL A 64 -8.76 -4.53 -19.94
N ARG A 65 -8.64 -3.23 -20.13
CA ARG A 65 -9.29 -2.49 -21.20
C ARG A 65 -8.65 -1.11 -21.25
N GLN A 66 -9.03 -0.30 -22.19
CA GLN A 66 -8.46 1.05 -22.26
C GLN A 66 -8.73 1.76 -20.94
N GLY A 67 -7.71 2.34 -20.36
CA GLY A 67 -7.82 3.07 -19.10
C GLY A 67 -7.79 2.21 -17.85
N VAL A 68 -7.59 0.90 -17.97
CA VAL A 68 -7.48 0.03 -16.79
C VAL A 68 -6.36 -0.98 -16.99
N LEU A 69 -5.38 -0.93 -16.12
CA LEU A 69 -4.29 -1.91 -16.08
C LEU A 69 -4.38 -2.70 -14.79
N ARG A 70 -4.21 -3.99 -14.88
CA ARG A 70 -4.20 -4.85 -13.69
C ARG A 70 -2.77 -5.16 -13.31
N ALA A 71 -2.43 -4.91 -12.07
CA ALA A 71 -1.09 -5.10 -11.56
C ALA A 71 -1.10 -6.14 -10.45
N THR A 72 -0.20 -7.10 -10.54
CA THR A 72 -0.05 -8.14 -9.53
C THR A 72 1.37 -8.11 -8.98
N ASN A 73 1.50 -8.22 -7.67
CA ASN A 73 2.78 -8.29 -6.99
C ASN A 73 2.80 -9.54 -6.12
N SER A 74 3.86 -10.32 -6.21
CA SER A 74 4.00 -11.57 -5.45
C SER A 74 5.34 -11.59 -4.73
N TRP A 75 5.32 -11.96 -3.46
CA TRP A 75 6.55 -12.10 -2.69
C TRP A 75 6.29 -13.12 -1.57
N ASN A 76 7.24 -14.01 -1.36
CA ASN A 76 7.08 -15.11 -0.40
C ASN A 76 5.78 -15.87 -0.71
N THR A 77 4.89 -16.01 0.28
CA THR A 77 3.61 -16.66 0.10
C THR A 77 2.50 -15.67 -0.22
N HIS A 78 2.83 -14.41 -0.33
CA HIS A 78 1.84 -13.33 -0.47
C HIS A 78 1.63 -12.96 -1.93
N GLN A 79 0.42 -12.51 -2.24
CA GLN A 79 0.14 -11.95 -3.55
C GLN A 79 -0.93 -10.88 -3.40
N MET A 80 -0.81 -9.84 -4.18
CA MET A 80 -1.83 -8.80 -4.23
C MET A 80 -2.08 -8.41 -5.68
N THR A 81 -3.32 -8.08 -5.98
CA THR A 81 -3.73 -7.63 -7.30
C THR A 81 -4.53 -6.34 -7.15
N VAL A 82 -4.18 -5.36 -7.94
CA VAL A 82 -4.86 -4.07 -7.95
C VAL A 82 -5.19 -3.68 -9.38
N ASP A 83 -6.20 -2.83 -9.53
CA ASP A 83 -6.49 -2.20 -10.81
C ASP A 83 -6.06 -0.74 -10.76
N ILE A 84 -5.33 -0.31 -11.78
CA ILE A 84 -4.97 1.08 -11.95
C ILE A 84 -5.87 1.61 -13.03
N THR A 85 -6.80 2.47 -12.63
CA THR A 85 -7.76 3.09 -13.55
C THR A 85 -7.29 4.51 -13.81
N PHE A 86 -7.24 4.92 -15.05
CA PHE A 86 -6.65 6.21 -15.39
C PHE A 86 -7.27 6.83 -16.63
N ASP A 87 -7.13 8.16 -16.69
CA ASP A 87 -7.43 8.93 -17.89
C ASP A 87 -6.18 9.77 -18.18
N ILE A 88 -6.31 10.80 -18.98
CA ILE A 88 -5.12 11.61 -19.33
C ILE A 88 -4.66 12.51 -18.18
N ARG A 89 -5.45 12.66 -17.13
CA ARG A 89 -5.13 13.58 -16.04
C ARG A 89 -4.79 12.89 -14.75
N SER A 90 -5.50 11.83 -14.41
CA SER A 90 -5.41 11.25 -13.09
C SER A 90 -5.54 9.74 -13.10
N PHE A 91 -5.22 9.13 -11.98
CA PHE A 91 -5.32 7.69 -11.81
C PHE A 91 -5.77 7.35 -10.40
N THR A 92 -6.32 6.16 -10.25
CA THR A 92 -6.62 5.57 -8.94
C THR A 92 -6.08 4.15 -8.92
N ILE A 93 -5.79 3.65 -7.72
CA ILE A 93 -5.36 2.27 -7.54
C ILE A 93 -6.34 1.63 -6.58
N SER A 94 -6.98 0.55 -7.00
CA SER A 94 -8.01 -0.10 -6.20
C SER A 94 -7.71 -1.58 -6.01
N TYR A 95 -8.12 -2.09 -4.86
CA TYR A 95 -7.95 -3.50 -4.52
C TYR A 95 -8.79 -4.38 -5.44
N VAL A 96 -8.21 -5.48 -5.87
CA VAL A 96 -8.93 -6.50 -6.63
C VAL A 96 -8.93 -7.83 -5.87
N ASP A 97 -7.77 -8.29 -5.42
CA ASP A 97 -7.64 -9.60 -4.80
C ASP A 97 -6.33 -9.69 -4.02
N SER A 98 -6.25 -10.65 -3.11
CA SER A 98 -5.01 -10.90 -2.38
C SER A 98 -4.97 -12.35 -1.89
N VAL A 99 -3.74 -12.82 -1.66
CA VAL A 99 -3.49 -14.15 -1.10
C VAL A 99 -2.56 -13.97 0.09
N ASP A 100 -2.95 -14.54 1.22
CA ASP A 100 -2.12 -14.58 2.43
C ASP A 100 -1.75 -13.18 2.94
N LEU A 101 -2.70 -12.26 2.90
CA LEU A 101 -2.52 -10.92 3.42
C LEU A 101 -3.59 -10.58 4.48
N ASP A 102 -4.25 -11.60 5.01
CA ASP A 102 -5.23 -11.44 6.09
C ASP A 102 -6.33 -10.42 5.75
N TYR A 103 -6.75 -10.40 4.50
CA TYR A 103 -7.79 -9.50 4.08
C TYR A 103 -9.15 -9.98 4.58
N ASP A 104 -9.89 -9.11 5.27
CA ASP A 104 -11.18 -9.46 5.84
C ASP A 104 -12.33 -8.63 5.23
N GLY A 105 -12.06 -7.89 4.17
CA GLY A 105 -13.06 -7.03 3.54
C GLY A 105 -12.88 -5.56 3.89
N THR A 106 -12.21 -5.26 4.97
CA THR A 106 -11.99 -3.89 5.43
C THR A 106 -10.53 -3.64 5.75
N ARG A 107 -9.87 -4.62 6.36
CA ARG A 107 -8.48 -4.52 6.82
C ARG A 107 -7.62 -5.51 6.08
N ILE A 108 -6.35 -5.21 5.99
CA ILE A 108 -5.40 -6.04 5.27
C ILE A 108 -4.02 -5.87 5.91
N HIS A 109 -3.14 -6.81 5.68
CA HIS A 109 -1.77 -6.71 6.16
C HIS A 109 -1.12 -5.42 5.65
N THR A 110 -0.37 -4.75 6.50
CA THR A 110 0.21 -3.44 6.19
C THR A 110 1.12 -3.45 4.97
N ALA A 111 1.66 -4.60 4.60
CA ALA A 111 2.51 -4.69 3.41
C ALA A 111 1.76 -4.32 2.13
N TYR A 112 0.46 -4.61 2.06
CA TYR A 112 -0.35 -4.20 0.92
C TYR A 112 -0.35 -2.68 0.78
N ASN A 113 -0.69 -1.99 1.87
CA ASN A 113 -0.76 -0.54 1.85
C ASN A 113 0.59 0.08 1.48
N GLY A 114 1.68 -0.48 2.00
CA GLY A 114 3.01 0.01 1.68
C GLY A 114 3.33 -0.10 0.19
N LYS A 115 2.98 -1.22 -0.41
CA LYS A 115 3.25 -1.42 -1.84
C LYS A 115 2.38 -0.54 -2.72
N VAL A 116 1.11 -0.33 -2.34
CA VAL A 116 0.24 0.57 -3.11
C VAL A 116 0.76 1.99 -3.03
N ARG A 117 1.17 2.44 -1.83
CA ARG A 117 1.70 3.80 -1.68
C ARG A 117 2.99 4.00 -2.47
N ALA A 118 3.85 2.98 -2.49
CA ALA A 118 5.09 3.06 -3.27
C ALA A 118 4.80 3.16 -4.76
N LEU A 119 3.85 2.38 -5.25
CA LEU A 119 3.45 2.44 -6.65
C LEU A 119 2.82 3.80 -6.98
N GLU A 120 1.95 4.29 -6.12
CA GLU A 120 1.33 5.60 -6.29
C GLU A 120 2.40 6.69 -6.38
N THR A 121 3.36 6.66 -5.46
CA THR A 121 4.44 7.63 -5.47
C THR A 121 5.27 7.55 -6.75
N ALA A 122 5.55 6.34 -7.21
CA ALA A 122 6.32 6.17 -8.44
C ALA A 122 5.59 6.74 -9.65
N ILE A 123 4.27 6.57 -9.71
CA ILE A 123 3.47 7.14 -10.80
C ILE A 123 3.47 8.67 -10.71
N LEU A 124 3.31 9.20 -9.50
CA LEU A 124 3.30 10.66 -9.30
C LEU A 124 4.62 11.31 -9.67
N ARG A 125 5.71 10.56 -9.56
CA ARG A 125 7.03 11.04 -9.96
C ARG A 125 7.27 10.88 -11.47
N GLY A 126 6.29 10.44 -12.22
CA GLY A 126 6.43 10.28 -13.65
C GLY A 126 7.16 9.02 -14.07
N GLY A 127 7.25 8.03 -13.20
CA GLY A 127 7.92 6.79 -13.51
C GLY A 127 9.44 6.91 -13.46
N ALA A 128 9.95 7.92 -12.80
CA ALA A 128 11.40 8.14 -12.71
C ALA A 128 11.97 7.49 -11.45
#